data_266dbf4541a131a3379b5f923c7672cd
#
_entry.id   266dbf4541a131a3379b5f923c7672cd
#
_cell.length_a   1.000
_cell.length_b   1.000
_cell.length_c   1.000
_cell.angle_alpha   90.00
_cell.angle_beta   90.00
_cell.angle_gamma   90.00
#
_symmetry.space_group_name_H-M   'P 1'
#
loop_
_entity.id
_entity.type
_entity.pdbx_description
1 polymer ?
#
loop_
_entity_poly.entity_id
_entity_poly.type
_entity_poly.pdbx_seq_one_letter_code
_entity_poly.pdbx_strand_id
1 'polypeptide(L)'
;MNGNPDAAPSRAAWSVAPVVDWLLREGRLSAEPRELIDTLAAHLLGAGAPLWRLRLGFFTIHPQVAAWAYVWVRGRSTHVEQFPHGVQKTGAYIGSPAQRMIEGGAPVRYRLDHLSPADHRLLHELAAEGGTDYALFPLRFSDGSRNVFALATDARPGFSAHDLAQFEILSHAMSAVLEVAATHRIAETLLDTYVGHRTGGRVLQGQIQRGTAETLHAALWYSDLRGFTPLT
;
A
#
# COMPACT_ATOMS: atom_id res chain seq x y z
N MET A 1 -37.96 23.11 26.43
CA MET A 1 -36.99 23.05 25.31
C MET A 1 -35.62 22.75 25.91
N ASN A 2 -35.27 21.46 25.99
CA ASN A 2 -33.98 21.05 26.51
C ASN A 2 -33.10 20.70 25.31
N GLY A 3 -32.26 21.65 24.91
CA GLY A 3 -31.16 21.39 23.97
C GLY A 3 -30.14 20.53 24.70
N ASN A 4 -29.80 19.40 24.11
CA ASN A 4 -28.72 18.54 24.58
C ASN A 4 -27.38 19.27 24.33
N PRO A 5 -26.59 19.65 25.38
CA PRO A 5 -25.35 20.42 25.20
C PRO A 5 -24.16 19.59 24.70
N ASP A 6 -24.33 18.27 24.49
CA ASP A 6 -23.25 17.34 24.10
C ASP A 6 -23.24 16.94 22.61
N ALA A 7 -23.99 17.64 21.76
CA ALA A 7 -23.82 17.42 20.32
C ALA A 7 -22.50 18.09 19.86
N ALA A 8 -21.41 17.33 19.82
CA ALA A 8 -20.20 17.76 19.14
C ALA A 8 -20.57 18.27 17.74
N PRO A 9 -19.97 19.40 17.26
CA PRO A 9 -20.30 19.96 15.96
C PRO A 9 -20.14 18.89 14.90
N SER A 10 -21.24 18.58 14.19
CA SER A 10 -21.23 17.65 13.06
C SER A 10 -20.25 18.20 12.04
N ARG A 11 -19.15 17.50 11.82
CA ARG A 11 -18.21 17.81 10.75
C ARG A 11 -18.97 17.85 9.44
N ALA A 12 -18.73 18.88 8.61
CA ALA A 12 -19.34 18.95 7.28
C ALA A 12 -19.06 17.65 6.51
N ALA A 13 -20.10 17.11 5.88
CA ALA A 13 -19.97 15.90 5.08
C ALA A 13 -19.05 16.19 3.89
N TRP A 14 -17.93 15.49 3.80
CA TRP A 14 -17.02 15.54 2.67
C TRP A 14 -17.36 14.45 1.65
N SER A 15 -16.87 14.58 0.41
CA SER A 15 -17.08 13.61 -0.65
C SER A 15 -15.75 13.10 -1.21
N VAL A 16 -15.64 11.80 -1.37
CA VAL A 16 -14.50 11.16 -2.02
C VAL A 16 -14.54 11.27 -3.55
N ALA A 17 -15.67 11.61 -4.14
CA ALA A 17 -15.85 11.60 -5.59
C ALA A 17 -14.81 12.44 -6.36
N PRO A 18 -14.44 13.67 -5.95
CA PRO A 18 -13.37 14.41 -6.62
C PRO A 18 -12.00 13.74 -6.50
N VAL A 19 -11.73 13.05 -5.38
CA VAL A 19 -10.47 12.32 -5.16
C VAL A 19 -10.40 11.09 -6.06
N VAL A 20 -11.50 10.37 -6.21
CA VAL A 20 -11.60 9.22 -7.14
C VAL A 20 -11.47 9.69 -8.59
N ASP A 21 -12.12 10.78 -8.98
CA ASP A 21 -11.98 11.35 -10.34
C ASP A 21 -10.51 11.71 -10.64
N TRP A 22 -9.85 12.43 -9.74
CA TRP A 22 -8.43 12.72 -9.85
C TRP A 22 -7.58 11.43 -9.92
N LEU A 23 -7.83 10.47 -9.04
CA LEU A 23 -7.07 9.21 -9.00
C LEU A 23 -7.14 8.47 -10.35
N LEU A 24 -8.33 8.41 -10.95
CA LEU A 24 -8.57 7.70 -12.21
C LEU A 24 -8.05 8.46 -13.44
N ARG A 25 -7.93 9.78 -13.41
CA ARG A 25 -7.47 10.59 -14.55
C ARG A 25 -5.96 10.86 -14.47
N GLU A 26 -5.48 11.28 -13.33
CA GLU A 26 -4.12 11.80 -13.12
C GLU A 26 -3.29 10.90 -12.22
N GLY A 27 -3.83 10.55 -11.04
CA GLY A 27 -3.09 9.80 -10.02
C GLY A 27 -2.55 8.46 -10.53
N ARG A 28 -3.30 7.76 -11.37
CA ARG A 28 -2.88 6.51 -11.99
C ARG A 28 -1.67 6.64 -12.94
N LEU A 29 -1.33 7.85 -13.34
CA LEU A 29 -0.19 8.14 -14.23
C LEU A 29 1.08 8.49 -13.45
N SER A 30 1.00 8.60 -12.12
CA SER A 30 2.18 8.85 -11.29
C SER A 30 3.16 7.69 -11.40
N ALA A 31 4.41 8.01 -11.75
CA ALA A 31 5.48 7.03 -11.89
C ALA A 31 6.00 6.56 -10.53
N GLU A 32 5.91 7.42 -9.50
CA GLU A 32 6.48 7.17 -8.18
C GLU A 32 5.37 6.96 -7.14
N PRO A 33 5.32 5.78 -6.49
CA PRO A 33 4.30 5.48 -5.48
C PRO A 33 4.27 6.47 -4.31
N ARG A 34 5.41 7.05 -3.93
CA ARG A 34 5.47 8.06 -2.85
C ARG A 34 4.72 9.32 -3.24
N GLU A 35 4.95 9.82 -4.45
CA GLU A 35 4.29 11.00 -4.97
C GLU A 35 2.77 10.81 -5.09
N LEU A 36 2.35 9.62 -5.56
CA LEU A 36 0.94 9.25 -5.59
C LEU A 36 0.30 9.35 -4.21
N ILE A 37 0.97 8.82 -3.18
CA ILE A 37 0.45 8.78 -1.81
C ILE A 37 0.42 10.17 -1.18
N ASP A 38 1.47 10.97 -1.36
CA ASP A 38 1.53 12.34 -0.85
C ASP A 38 0.42 13.20 -1.47
N THR A 39 0.21 13.07 -2.79
CA THR A 39 -0.84 13.80 -3.51
C THR A 39 -2.23 13.29 -3.14
N LEU A 40 -2.42 11.97 -3.01
CA LEU A 40 -3.68 11.39 -2.54
C LEU A 40 -4.06 11.92 -1.15
N ALA A 41 -3.10 11.95 -0.23
CA ALA A 41 -3.33 12.46 1.11
C ALA A 41 -3.69 13.96 1.09
N ALA A 42 -3.04 14.75 0.23
CA ALA A 42 -3.38 16.16 0.05
C ALA A 42 -4.81 16.36 -0.49
N HIS A 43 -5.22 15.57 -1.49
CA HIS A 43 -6.59 15.59 -2.01
C HIS A 43 -7.63 15.18 -0.96
N LEU A 44 -7.35 14.15 -0.16
CA LEU A 44 -8.23 13.73 0.93
C LEU A 44 -8.40 14.81 2.00
N LEU A 45 -7.30 15.44 2.42
CA LEU A 45 -7.33 16.55 3.36
C LEU A 45 -8.06 17.75 2.78
N GLY A 46 -7.80 18.10 1.52
CA GLY A 46 -8.48 19.18 0.80
C GLY A 46 -9.98 18.94 0.66
N ALA A 47 -10.42 17.70 0.54
CA ALA A 47 -11.84 17.32 0.56
C ALA A 47 -12.46 17.36 1.96
N GLY A 48 -11.69 17.50 3.04
CA GLY A 48 -12.16 17.53 4.42
C GLY A 48 -12.13 16.17 5.14
N ALA A 49 -11.49 15.16 4.57
CA ALA A 49 -11.33 13.86 5.23
C ALA A 49 -10.53 13.99 6.54
N PRO A 50 -10.96 13.36 7.64
CA PRO A 50 -10.26 13.42 8.93
C PRO A 50 -9.03 12.49 8.92
N LEU A 51 -8.08 12.78 8.06
CA LEU A 51 -6.91 11.95 7.86
C LEU A 51 -5.71 12.46 8.67
N TRP A 52 -5.13 11.57 9.48
CA TRP A 52 -3.86 11.79 10.17
C TRP A 52 -2.73 10.91 9.63
N ARG A 53 -3.03 9.64 9.35
CA ARG A 53 -2.07 8.65 8.82
C ARG A 53 -2.73 7.81 7.74
N LEU A 54 -1.97 7.51 6.70
CA LEU A 54 -2.34 6.60 5.61
C LEU A 54 -1.23 5.57 5.41
N ARG A 55 -1.60 4.30 5.25
CA ARG A 55 -0.67 3.22 4.95
C ARG A 55 -1.20 2.36 3.81
N LEU A 56 -0.37 2.19 2.79
CA LEU A 56 -0.60 1.23 1.71
C LEU A 56 0.41 0.10 1.82
N GLY A 57 -0.06 -1.12 1.97
CA GLY A 57 0.78 -2.31 2.08
C GLY A 57 0.50 -3.29 0.96
N PHE A 58 1.57 -3.78 0.32
CA PHE A 58 1.51 -4.70 -0.81
C PHE A 58 2.38 -5.91 -0.56
N PHE A 59 1.83 -7.10 -0.83
CA PHE A 59 2.64 -8.30 -1.00
C PHE A 59 3.28 -8.29 -2.40
N THR A 60 4.49 -8.80 -2.50
CA THR A 60 5.24 -8.80 -3.75
C THR A 60 5.92 -10.14 -4.02
N ILE A 61 6.13 -10.43 -5.30
CA ILE A 61 6.97 -11.54 -5.75
C ILE A 61 8.37 -10.95 -5.97
N HIS A 62 9.17 -10.88 -4.89
CA HIS A 62 10.53 -10.38 -4.95
C HIS A 62 11.46 -11.35 -4.17
N PRO A 63 12.67 -11.66 -4.64
CA PRO A 63 13.56 -12.65 -4.01
C PRO A 63 13.89 -12.36 -2.53
N GLN A 64 13.98 -11.11 -2.13
CA GLN A 64 14.44 -10.70 -0.80
C GLN A 64 13.35 -10.05 0.07
N VAL A 65 12.22 -9.62 -0.50
CA VAL A 65 11.19 -8.83 0.18
C VAL A 65 9.83 -9.47 -0.03
N ALA A 66 9.12 -9.76 1.05
CA ALA A 66 7.77 -10.33 1.01
C ALA A 66 6.68 -9.27 0.84
N ALA A 67 6.90 -8.09 1.41
CA ALA A 67 5.93 -7.00 1.36
C ALA A 67 6.60 -5.63 1.47
N TRP A 68 5.94 -4.64 0.91
CA TRP A 68 6.27 -3.22 1.02
C TRP A 68 5.11 -2.48 1.65
N ALA A 69 5.39 -1.46 2.45
CA ALA A 69 4.37 -0.53 2.88
C ALA A 69 4.87 0.91 2.72
N TYR A 70 4.01 1.73 2.16
CA TYR A 70 4.19 3.17 2.10
C TYR A 70 3.37 3.80 3.22
N VAL A 71 4.01 4.61 4.03
CA VAL A 71 3.38 5.24 5.20
C VAL A 71 3.52 6.75 5.10
N TRP A 72 2.38 7.39 4.99
CA TRP A 72 2.24 8.84 5.08
C TRP A 72 1.68 9.23 6.45
N VAL A 73 2.23 10.28 7.02
CA VAL A 73 1.72 10.89 8.27
C VAL A 73 1.67 12.40 8.07
N ARG A 74 0.59 13.03 8.50
CA ARG A 74 0.41 14.47 8.38
C ARG A 74 1.59 15.23 8.99
N GLY A 75 2.19 16.13 8.19
CA GLY A 75 3.37 16.91 8.59
C GLY A 75 4.71 16.17 8.49
N ARG A 76 4.73 14.95 7.95
CA ARG A 76 5.96 14.18 7.70
C ARG A 76 6.01 13.72 6.24
N SER A 77 7.21 13.50 5.72
CA SER A 77 7.39 12.89 4.39
C SER A 77 7.04 11.41 4.41
N THR A 78 6.45 10.93 3.31
CA THR A 78 6.16 9.49 3.13
C THR A 78 7.44 8.67 3.21
N HIS A 79 7.42 7.61 4.02
CA HIS A 79 8.50 6.64 4.11
C HIS A 79 8.04 5.24 3.67
N VAL A 80 9.02 4.37 3.39
CA VAL A 80 8.79 3.01 2.93
C VAL A 80 9.30 2.04 3.98
N GLU A 81 8.43 1.10 4.35
CA GLU A 81 8.77 -0.05 5.17
C GLU A 81 8.92 -1.28 4.27
N GLN A 82 9.95 -2.08 4.50
CA GLN A 82 10.21 -3.34 3.80
C GLN A 82 10.11 -4.49 4.79
N PHE A 83 9.44 -5.56 4.38
CA PHE A 83 9.24 -6.72 5.22
C PHE A 83 9.90 -7.94 4.56
N PRO A 84 10.83 -8.61 5.26
CA PRO A 84 11.50 -9.80 4.74
C PRO A 84 10.53 -10.99 4.64
N HIS A 85 10.93 -12.00 3.86
CA HIS A 85 10.23 -13.28 3.86
C HIS A 85 10.13 -13.87 5.25
N GLY A 86 8.96 -14.45 5.59
CA GLY A 86 8.68 -14.98 6.92
C GLY A 86 8.08 -13.99 7.90
N VAL A 87 7.91 -12.71 7.56
CA VAL A 87 7.22 -11.72 8.43
C VAL A 87 5.86 -12.21 8.91
N GLN A 88 5.14 -12.98 8.08
CA GLN A 88 3.83 -13.55 8.43
C GLN A 88 3.88 -14.56 9.61
N LYS A 89 5.06 -15.04 9.98
CA LYS A 89 5.27 -15.93 11.12
C LYS A 89 5.72 -15.20 12.38
N THR A 90 5.82 -13.89 12.33
CA THR A 90 6.30 -13.05 13.46
C THR A 90 5.14 -12.39 14.19
N GLY A 91 5.37 -11.99 15.44
CA GLY A 91 4.40 -11.22 16.22
C GLY A 91 4.09 -9.83 15.65
N ALA A 92 4.85 -9.35 14.66
CA ALA A 92 4.51 -8.13 13.94
C ALA A 92 3.30 -8.32 13.00
N TYR A 93 3.06 -9.56 12.54
CA TYR A 93 1.93 -9.90 11.66
C TYR A 93 0.86 -10.70 12.39
N ILE A 94 1.26 -11.72 13.18
CA ILE A 94 0.32 -12.58 13.89
C ILE A 94 -0.52 -11.75 14.88
N GLY A 95 -1.85 -11.85 14.77
CA GLY A 95 -2.80 -11.08 15.57
C GLY A 95 -2.96 -9.62 15.14
N SER A 96 -2.21 -9.17 14.11
CA SER A 96 -2.28 -7.77 13.66
C SER A 96 -3.63 -7.44 12.99
N PRO A 97 -4.01 -6.15 12.97
CA PRO A 97 -5.15 -5.68 12.19
C PRO A 97 -5.08 -6.07 10.70
N ALA A 98 -3.86 -6.08 10.13
CA ALA A 98 -3.64 -6.46 8.74
C ALA A 98 -3.95 -7.94 8.51
N GLN A 99 -3.51 -8.84 9.39
CA GLN A 99 -3.86 -10.26 9.30
C GLN A 99 -5.37 -10.46 9.35
N ARG A 100 -6.04 -9.86 10.34
CA ARG A 100 -7.52 -9.99 10.47
C ARG A 100 -8.25 -9.53 9.21
N MET A 101 -7.85 -8.40 8.64
CA MET A 101 -8.47 -7.87 7.43
C MET A 101 -8.19 -8.77 6.22
N ILE A 102 -6.96 -9.24 6.03
CA ILE A 102 -6.56 -10.10 4.89
C ILE A 102 -7.29 -11.45 4.96
N GLU A 103 -7.31 -12.11 6.11
CA GLU A 103 -7.95 -13.40 6.30
C GLU A 103 -9.49 -13.29 6.25
N GLY A 104 -10.04 -12.30 6.94
CA GLY A 104 -11.49 -12.06 6.97
C GLY A 104 -12.05 -11.50 5.65
N GLY A 105 -11.25 -10.83 4.86
CA GLY A 105 -11.66 -10.25 3.57
C GLY A 105 -12.66 -9.09 3.66
N ALA A 106 -12.85 -8.52 4.84
CA ALA A 106 -13.75 -7.41 5.11
C ALA A 106 -13.00 -6.27 5.80
N PRO A 107 -13.49 -5.02 5.71
CA PRO A 107 -12.94 -3.92 6.48
C PRO A 107 -12.94 -4.22 7.98
N VAL A 108 -11.90 -3.75 8.68
CA VAL A 108 -11.81 -3.81 10.14
C VAL A 108 -11.56 -2.44 10.72
N ARG A 109 -12.08 -2.18 11.91
CA ARG A 109 -11.95 -0.90 12.61
C ARG A 109 -11.59 -1.12 14.07
N TYR A 110 -10.76 -0.22 14.59
CA TYR A 110 -10.33 -0.20 15.98
C TYR A 110 -10.45 1.21 16.55
N ARG A 111 -11.23 1.34 17.61
CA ARG A 111 -11.28 2.54 18.43
C ARG A 111 -10.06 2.55 19.33
N LEU A 112 -9.14 3.50 19.09
CA LEU A 112 -7.87 3.55 19.81
C LEU A 112 -7.98 4.11 21.24
N ASP A 113 -9.13 4.71 21.54
CA ASP A 113 -9.50 5.17 22.91
C ASP A 113 -10.10 4.04 23.78
N HIS A 114 -10.31 2.85 23.25
CA HIS A 114 -10.93 1.70 23.94
C HIS A 114 -10.14 0.40 23.78
N LEU A 115 -8.80 0.49 23.78
CA LEU A 115 -7.94 -0.68 23.64
C LEU A 115 -7.86 -1.50 24.93
N SER A 116 -7.83 -2.82 24.77
CA SER A 116 -7.51 -3.76 25.84
C SER A 116 -6.02 -4.08 25.82
N PRO A 117 -5.41 -4.49 26.96
CA PRO A 117 -4.00 -4.91 27.00
C PRO A 117 -3.66 -6.07 26.05
N ALA A 118 -4.66 -6.84 25.62
CA ALA A 118 -4.50 -7.97 24.67
C ALA A 118 -4.51 -7.53 23.21
N ASP A 119 -4.84 -6.26 22.93
CA ASP A 119 -4.82 -5.76 21.57
C ASP A 119 -3.40 -5.68 21.00
N HIS A 120 -3.30 -5.78 19.68
CA HIS A 120 -2.00 -5.82 19.02
C HIS A 120 -1.17 -4.56 19.29
N ARG A 121 0.14 -4.72 19.49
CA ARG A 121 1.10 -3.65 19.82
C ARG A 121 0.97 -2.41 18.91
N LEU A 122 0.77 -2.60 17.62
CA LEU A 122 0.57 -1.49 16.66
C LEU A 122 -0.56 -0.54 17.08
N LEU A 123 -1.66 -1.06 17.62
CA LEU A 123 -2.80 -0.23 18.05
C LEU A 123 -2.44 0.66 19.23
N HIS A 124 -1.68 0.10 20.19
CA HIS A 124 -1.16 0.88 21.33
C HIS A 124 -0.15 1.94 20.88
N GLU A 125 0.70 1.63 19.91
CA GLU A 125 1.64 2.59 19.32
C GLU A 125 0.90 3.76 18.67
N LEU A 126 -0.12 3.47 17.85
CA LEU A 126 -0.94 4.50 17.22
C LEU A 126 -1.70 5.36 18.23
N ALA A 127 -2.22 4.75 19.29
CA ALA A 127 -2.89 5.48 20.38
C ALA A 127 -1.91 6.40 21.12
N ALA A 128 -0.70 5.93 21.42
CA ALA A 128 0.35 6.71 22.06
C ALA A 128 0.83 7.90 21.21
N GLU A 129 0.79 7.77 19.89
CA GLU A 129 1.08 8.86 18.95
C GLU A 129 -0.08 9.87 18.79
N GLY A 130 -1.23 9.64 19.44
CA GLY A 130 -2.38 10.54 19.44
C GLY A 130 -3.53 10.13 18.51
N GLY A 131 -3.45 8.97 17.88
CA GLY A 131 -4.54 8.42 17.09
C GLY A 131 -5.78 8.11 17.95
N THR A 132 -6.96 8.33 17.39
CA THR A 132 -8.25 8.07 18.04
C THR A 132 -9.01 6.92 17.40
N ASP A 133 -8.75 6.66 16.13
CA ASP A 133 -9.45 5.63 15.34
C ASP A 133 -8.55 5.11 14.20
N TYR A 134 -8.67 3.82 13.91
CA TYR A 134 -7.88 3.13 12.88
C TYR A 134 -8.77 2.18 12.09
N ALA A 135 -8.80 2.33 10.78
CA ALA A 135 -9.60 1.51 9.88
C ALA A 135 -8.73 0.94 8.75
N LEU A 136 -8.98 -0.32 8.40
CA LEU A 136 -8.32 -1.01 7.30
C LEU A 136 -9.36 -1.51 6.30
N PHE A 137 -9.04 -1.33 5.03
CA PHE A 137 -9.85 -1.78 3.91
C PHE A 137 -9.02 -2.71 3.02
N PRO A 138 -9.58 -3.84 2.55
CA PRO A 138 -8.88 -4.70 1.62
C PRO A 138 -8.79 -4.03 0.24
N LEU A 139 -7.59 -3.92 -0.30
CA LEU A 139 -7.40 -3.68 -1.73
C LEU A 139 -7.46 -5.04 -2.42
N ARG A 140 -8.56 -5.31 -3.09
CA ARG A 140 -8.83 -6.61 -3.73
C ARG A 140 -8.37 -6.56 -5.18
N PHE A 141 -7.46 -7.44 -5.53
CA PHE A 141 -7.00 -7.61 -6.90
C PHE A 141 -7.72 -8.75 -7.60
N SER A 142 -7.71 -8.75 -8.91
CA SER A 142 -8.41 -9.74 -9.74
C SER A 142 -7.85 -11.16 -9.62
N ASP A 143 -6.59 -11.29 -9.19
CA ASP A 143 -5.94 -12.58 -8.89
C ASP A 143 -6.40 -13.19 -7.54
N GLY A 144 -7.31 -12.52 -6.83
CA GLY A 144 -7.80 -12.92 -5.50
C GLY A 144 -6.92 -12.46 -4.35
N SER A 145 -5.77 -11.84 -4.60
CA SER A 145 -4.92 -11.30 -3.56
C SER A 145 -5.57 -10.10 -2.86
N ARG A 146 -5.21 -9.91 -1.59
CA ARG A 146 -5.69 -8.80 -0.78
C ARG A 146 -4.50 -8.02 -0.25
N ASN A 147 -4.48 -6.74 -0.55
CA ASN A 147 -3.48 -5.79 -0.08
C ASN A 147 -4.11 -4.84 0.95
N VAL A 148 -3.30 -4.03 1.61
CA VAL A 148 -3.73 -3.27 2.79
C VAL A 148 -3.87 -1.80 2.46
N PHE A 149 -5.05 -1.23 2.69
CA PHE A 149 -5.27 0.21 2.75
C PHE A 149 -5.73 0.56 4.16
N ALA A 150 -4.87 1.22 4.93
CA ALA A 150 -5.14 1.55 6.31
C ALA A 150 -5.09 3.06 6.54
N LEU A 151 -6.04 3.55 7.33
CA LEU A 151 -6.24 4.96 7.63
C LEU A 151 -6.38 5.14 9.14
N ALA A 152 -5.75 6.18 9.66
CA ALA A 152 -5.96 6.60 11.04
C ALA A 152 -6.34 8.09 11.10
N THR A 153 -7.06 8.45 12.16
CA THR A 153 -7.38 9.83 12.50
C THR A 153 -6.98 10.13 13.93
N ASP A 154 -6.61 11.37 14.19
CA ASP A 154 -6.43 11.98 15.51
C ASP A 154 -7.64 12.84 15.93
N ALA A 155 -8.64 12.98 15.03
CA ALA A 155 -9.84 13.75 15.31
C ALA A 155 -10.76 13.02 16.30
N ARG A 156 -11.42 13.77 17.17
CA ARG A 156 -12.46 13.22 18.06
C ARG A 156 -13.85 13.48 17.45
N PRO A 157 -14.76 12.54 17.56
CA PRO A 157 -14.73 11.25 18.26
C PRO A 157 -14.18 10.08 17.43
N GLY A 158 -13.35 10.29 16.40
CA GLY A 158 -12.86 9.31 15.45
C GLY A 158 -13.56 9.40 14.09
N PHE A 159 -13.57 8.32 13.31
CA PHE A 159 -14.27 8.23 12.04
C PHE A 159 -15.77 8.09 12.24
N SER A 160 -16.54 8.86 11.50
CA SER A 160 -18.00 8.68 11.37
C SER A 160 -18.31 7.51 10.42
N ALA A 161 -19.56 7.05 10.42
CA ALA A 161 -20.03 6.08 9.44
C ALA A 161 -19.90 6.61 7.99
N HIS A 162 -20.08 7.92 7.81
CA HIS A 162 -19.87 8.57 6.52
C HIS A 162 -18.41 8.49 6.08
N ASP A 163 -17.46 8.81 6.96
CA ASP A 163 -16.02 8.74 6.64
C ASP A 163 -15.63 7.34 6.19
N LEU A 164 -16.08 6.30 6.92
CA LEU A 164 -15.78 4.91 6.58
C LEU A 164 -16.37 4.51 5.22
N ALA A 165 -17.59 4.92 4.91
CA ALA A 165 -18.22 4.68 3.61
C ALA A 165 -17.45 5.36 2.47
N GLN A 166 -16.98 6.61 2.67
CA GLN A 166 -16.15 7.30 1.67
C GLN A 166 -14.81 6.60 1.45
N PHE A 167 -14.16 6.12 2.51
CA PHE A 167 -12.91 5.36 2.40
C PHE A 167 -13.10 3.98 1.76
N GLU A 168 -14.23 3.34 1.96
CA GLU A 168 -14.55 2.08 1.28
C GLU A 168 -14.70 2.28 -0.23
N ILE A 169 -15.40 3.32 -0.68
CA ILE A 169 -15.46 3.71 -2.09
C ILE A 169 -14.05 3.95 -2.65
N LEU A 170 -13.21 4.69 -1.92
CA LEU A 170 -11.83 4.94 -2.33
C LEU A 170 -11.03 3.63 -2.45
N SER A 171 -11.20 2.70 -1.52
CA SER A 171 -10.46 1.43 -1.54
C SER A 171 -10.73 0.62 -2.81
N HIS A 172 -11.96 0.65 -3.34
CA HIS A 172 -12.31 0.00 -4.60
C HIS A 172 -11.61 0.67 -5.80
N ALA A 173 -11.62 2.00 -5.87
CA ALA A 173 -10.92 2.74 -6.93
C ALA A 173 -9.40 2.54 -6.86
N MET A 174 -8.84 2.58 -5.65
CA MET A 174 -7.43 2.30 -5.38
C MET A 174 -7.03 0.88 -5.79
N SER A 175 -7.88 -0.12 -5.56
CA SER A 175 -7.63 -1.51 -5.96
C SER A 175 -7.38 -1.59 -7.46
N ALA A 176 -8.26 -1.01 -8.29
CA ALA A 176 -8.13 -1.04 -9.74
C ALA A 176 -6.86 -0.33 -10.25
N VAL A 177 -6.54 0.83 -9.68
CA VAL A 177 -5.35 1.60 -10.08
C VAL A 177 -4.06 0.91 -9.68
N LEU A 178 -4.00 0.43 -8.43
CA LEU A 178 -2.79 -0.16 -7.87
C LEU A 178 -2.51 -1.56 -8.40
N GLU A 179 -3.54 -2.31 -8.79
CA GLU A 179 -3.36 -3.61 -9.44
C GLU A 179 -2.59 -3.49 -10.76
N VAL A 180 -2.95 -2.51 -11.59
CA VAL A 180 -2.23 -2.24 -12.84
C VAL A 180 -0.77 -1.88 -12.56
N ALA A 181 -0.52 -0.97 -11.62
CA ALA A 181 0.83 -0.56 -11.24
C ALA A 181 1.66 -1.72 -10.65
N ALA A 182 1.05 -2.54 -9.80
CA ALA A 182 1.70 -3.71 -9.20
C ALA A 182 2.04 -4.77 -10.26
N THR A 183 1.12 -5.05 -11.17
CA THR A 183 1.33 -6.01 -12.28
C THR A 183 2.47 -5.56 -13.19
N HIS A 184 2.53 -4.26 -13.54
CA HIS A 184 3.61 -3.71 -14.34
C HIS A 184 4.97 -3.86 -13.62
N ARG A 185 5.02 -3.54 -12.34
CA ARG A 185 6.23 -3.69 -11.51
C ARG A 185 6.69 -5.14 -11.39
N ILE A 186 5.76 -6.08 -11.27
CA ILE A 186 6.08 -7.52 -11.27
C ILE A 186 6.67 -7.93 -12.62
N ALA A 187 6.07 -7.49 -13.74
CA ALA A 187 6.59 -7.77 -15.07
C ALA A 187 8.01 -7.22 -15.26
N GLU A 188 8.27 -5.98 -14.86
CA GLU A 188 9.63 -5.40 -14.85
C GLU A 188 10.61 -6.25 -14.05
N THR A 189 10.26 -6.57 -12.81
CA THR A 189 11.13 -7.37 -11.91
C THR A 189 11.44 -8.74 -12.48
N LEU A 190 10.45 -9.43 -13.04
CA LEU A 190 10.65 -10.74 -13.67
C LEU A 190 11.55 -10.64 -14.89
N LEU A 191 11.30 -9.67 -15.78
CA LEU A 191 12.14 -9.47 -16.96
C LEU A 191 13.58 -9.13 -16.58
N ASP A 192 13.78 -8.24 -15.60
CA ASP A 192 15.12 -7.90 -15.11
C ASP A 192 15.84 -9.10 -14.52
N THR A 193 15.12 -9.96 -13.79
CA THR A 193 15.70 -11.15 -13.14
C THR A 193 16.11 -12.22 -14.15
N TYR A 194 15.27 -12.48 -15.16
CA TYR A 194 15.47 -13.62 -16.06
C TYR A 194 16.19 -13.28 -17.37
N VAL A 195 16.03 -12.06 -17.89
CA VAL A 195 16.62 -11.64 -19.16
C VAL A 195 17.56 -10.44 -19.03
N GLY A 196 17.69 -9.87 -17.83
CA GLY A 196 18.53 -8.74 -17.54
C GLY A 196 17.87 -7.40 -17.86
N HIS A 197 18.22 -6.36 -17.11
CA HIS A 197 17.60 -5.03 -17.14
C HIS A 197 17.50 -4.42 -18.55
N ARG A 198 18.58 -4.50 -19.33
CA ARG A 198 18.62 -3.93 -20.69
C ARG A 198 17.66 -4.63 -21.66
N THR A 199 17.65 -5.95 -21.65
CA THR A 199 16.76 -6.75 -22.52
C THR A 199 15.30 -6.64 -22.03
N GLY A 200 15.09 -6.75 -20.73
CA GLY A 200 13.77 -6.61 -20.10
C GLY A 200 13.09 -5.28 -20.43
N GLY A 201 13.82 -4.17 -20.30
CA GLY A 201 13.30 -2.85 -20.64
C GLY A 201 12.88 -2.73 -22.11
N ARG A 202 13.64 -3.33 -23.03
CA ARG A 202 13.28 -3.35 -24.48
C ARG A 202 12.03 -4.17 -24.77
N VAL A 203 11.90 -5.31 -24.10
CA VAL A 203 10.69 -6.15 -24.23
C VAL A 203 9.44 -5.40 -23.75
N LEU A 204 9.52 -4.71 -22.63
CA LEU A 204 8.42 -3.88 -22.12
C LEU A 204 8.06 -2.71 -23.04
N GLN A 205 9.05 -2.17 -23.77
CA GLN A 205 8.82 -1.14 -24.81
C GLN A 205 8.27 -1.70 -26.13
N GLY A 206 7.95 -3.00 -26.19
CA GLY A 206 7.38 -3.64 -27.37
C GLY A 206 8.41 -4.07 -28.42
N GLN A 207 9.72 -4.05 -28.11
CA GLN A 207 10.78 -4.50 -29.04
C GLN A 207 10.93 -6.03 -28.98
N ILE A 208 9.92 -6.76 -29.42
CA ILE A 208 9.82 -8.23 -29.36
C ILE A 208 9.97 -8.92 -30.70
N GLN A 209 10.29 -8.19 -31.77
CA GLN A 209 10.39 -8.77 -33.12
C GLN A 209 11.67 -9.59 -33.26
N ARG A 210 11.55 -10.79 -33.87
CA ARG A 210 12.70 -11.60 -34.26
C ARG A 210 13.57 -10.85 -35.27
N GLY A 211 14.89 -10.87 -35.07
CA GLY A 211 15.85 -10.19 -35.94
C GLY A 211 16.23 -8.78 -35.51
N THR A 212 15.64 -8.25 -34.44
CA THR A 212 16.15 -7.02 -33.80
C THR A 212 17.49 -7.31 -33.17
N ALA A 213 18.58 -6.83 -33.77
CA ALA A 213 19.94 -7.01 -33.28
C ALA A 213 20.49 -5.67 -32.78
N GLU A 214 21.40 -5.75 -31.83
CA GLU A 214 22.16 -4.61 -31.33
C GLU A 214 23.65 -4.95 -31.35
N THR A 215 24.47 -4.01 -31.79
CA THR A 215 25.92 -4.15 -31.70
C THR A 215 26.39 -3.73 -30.31
N LEU A 216 26.96 -4.67 -29.56
CA LEU A 216 27.53 -4.42 -28.24
C LEU A 216 29.06 -4.50 -28.33
N HIS A 217 29.75 -3.52 -27.77
CA HIS A 217 31.16 -3.63 -27.46
C HIS A 217 31.28 -4.26 -26.07
N ALA A 218 31.68 -5.51 -25.98
CA ALA A 218 31.78 -6.24 -24.72
C ALA A 218 33.09 -7.07 -24.67
N ALA A 219 33.65 -7.20 -23.49
CA ALA A 219 34.67 -8.22 -23.21
C ALA A 219 33.98 -9.47 -22.71
N LEU A 220 34.27 -10.61 -23.35
CA LEU A 220 33.76 -11.91 -22.94
C LEU A 220 34.80 -12.59 -22.06
N TRP A 221 34.42 -12.90 -20.83
CA TRP A 221 35.24 -13.65 -19.89
C TRP A 221 34.65 -15.05 -19.71
N TYR A 222 35.47 -16.09 -19.99
CA TYR A 222 35.13 -17.47 -19.69
C TYR A 222 36.08 -17.97 -18.60
N SER A 223 35.53 -18.44 -17.49
CA SER A 223 36.28 -19.14 -16.45
C SER A 223 35.54 -20.39 -16.04
N ASP A 224 36.24 -21.50 -15.88
CA ASP A 224 35.70 -22.76 -15.40
C ASP A 224 36.59 -23.33 -14.30
N LEU A 225 35.99 -23.91 -13.28
CA LEU A 225 36.69 -24.58 -12.19
C LEU A 225 36.99 -26.02 -12.61
N ARG A 226 38.27 -26.34 -12.86
CA ARG A 226 38.68 -27.72 -13.14
C ARG A 226 38.42 -28.59 -11.91
N GLY A 227 37.74 -29.72 -12.13
CA GLY A 227 37.42 -30.67 -11.06
C GLY A 227 36.25 -30.27 -10.18
N PHE A 228 35.29 -29.42 -10.68
CA PHE A 228 34.10 -29.04 -9.94
C PHE A 228 33.17 -30.21 -9.61
N THR A 229 33.03 -31.19 -10.56
CA THR A 229 32.15 -32.35 -10.39
C THR A 229 32.50 -33.26 -9.19
N PRO A 230 33.77 -33.44 -8.78
CA PRO A 230 34.12 -34.18 -7.56
C PRO A 230 33.94 -33.36 -6.28
N LEU A 231 33.65 -32.04 -6.36
CA LEU A 231 33.46 -31.13 -5.21
C LEU A 231 31.99 -30.95 -4.82
N THR A 232 31.05 -31.44 -5.62
CA THR A 232 29.62 -31.52 -5.38
C THR A 232 29.21 -32.94 -5.06
#